data_71929fca497508f7768324d0eb158170
#
_entry.id   71929fca497508f7768324d0eb158170
#
_cell.length_a   1.000
_cell.length_b   1.000
_cell.length_c   1.000
_cell.angle_alpha   90.00
_cell.angle_beta   90.00
_cell.angle_gamma   90.00
#
_symmetry.space_group_name_H-M   'P 1'
#
loop_
_entity.id
_entity.type
_entity.pdbx_description
1 polymer ?
#
loop_
_entity_poly.entity_id
_entity_poly.type
_entity_poly.pdbx_seq_one_letter_code
_entity_poly.pdbx_strand_id
1 'polypeptide(L)'
;HAEQLGGKPMSYNNYVDADAAWRAVWDMAPAIAVAVVKHNNPCGLAIGATADEANNTAHACDPVSAYGGVIACNTTVTLEMAESVRPIFTEVIVAPAYEDAALELLKTKKKNLRILKVAEPPKGHTQFRQIDGGLLVQDMDLINATGDDPDAWKLVAGEPADETTLKDLV
;
A
#
# COMPACT_ATOMS: atom_id res chain seq x y z
N HIS A 1 7.85 12.67 -7.31
CA HIS A 1 6.90 13.77 -7.07
C HIS A 1 5.48 13.21 -7.13
N ALA A 2 4.61 13.62 -6.21
CA ALA A 2 3.19 13.29 -6.22
C ALA A 2 2.41 14.38 -6.97
N GLU A 3 1.42 13.96 -7.77
CA GLU A 3 0.45 14.85 -8.41
C GLU A 3 -0.94 14.56 -7.83
N GLN A 4 -1.62 15.58 -7.32
CA GLN A 4 -3.01 15.44 -6.86
C GLN A 4 -3.96 15.68 -8.05
N LEU A 5 -4.65 14.62 -8.48
CA LEU A 5 -5.56 14.64 -9.63
C LEU A 5 -6.99 15.06 -9.26
N GLY A 6 -7.35 15.05 -7.99
CA GLY A 6 -8.70 15.41 -7.53
C GLY A 6 -8.85 15.41 -6.02
N GLY A 7 -10.01 15.84 -5.55
CA GLY A 7 -10.40 15.82 -4.14
C GLY A 7 -10.03 17.08 -3.35
N LYS A 8 -10.19 16.99 -2.04
CA LYS A 8 -9.86 18.06 -1.09
C LYS A 8 -8.34 18.22 -0.91
N PRO A 9 -7.85 19.35 -0.37
CA PRO A 9 -6.45 19.47 0.04
C PRO A 9 -6.03 18.35 1.00
N MET A 10 -4.78 17.93 0.89
CA MET A 10 -4.18 16.94 1.79
C MET A 10 -3.92 17.55 3.18
N SER A 11 -4.17 16.79 4.25
CA SER A 11 -3.72 17.11 5.59
C SER A 11 -2.38 16.42 5.88
N TYR A 12 -1.73 16.82 6.99
CA TYR A 12 -0.53 16.15 7.48
C TYR A 12 -0.73 14.63 7.61
N ASN A 13 -1.81 14.20 8.26
CA ASN A 13 -2.10 12.78 8.47
C ASN A 13 -2.35 12.05 7.15
N ASN A 14 -3.00 12.71 6.16
CA ASN A 14 -3.17 12.09 4.84
C ASN A 14 -1.83 11.82 4.16
N TYR A 15 -0.83 12.71 4.31
CA TYR A 15 0.51 12.47 3.76
C TYR A 15 1.21 11.30 4.47
N VAL A 16 1.14 11.25 5.82
CA VAL A 16 1.78 10.19 6.61
C VAL A 16 1.18 8.82 6.28
N ASP A 17 -0.16 8.73 6.25
CA ASP A 17 -0.85 7.47 5.93
C ASP A 17 -0.63 7.06 4.46
N ALA A 18 -0.60 8.04 3.53
CA ALA A 18 -0.33 7.78 2.11
C ALA A 18 1.11 7.27 1.88
N ASP A 19 2.10 7.81 2.58
CA ASP A 19 3.49 7.34 2.52
C ASP A 19 3.62 5.92 3.07
N ALA A 20 2.98 5.63 4.20
CA ALA A 20 2.97 4.28 4.78
C ALA A 20 2.32 3.26 3.85
N ALA A 21 1.15 3.59 3.30
CA ALA A 21 0.45 2.73 2.35
C ALA A 21 1.25 2.51 1.07
N TRP A 22 1.90 3.58 0.56
CA TRP A 22 2.73 3.54 -0.64
C TRP A 22 3.93 2.64 -0.49
N ARG A 23 4.64 2.74 0.64
CA ARG A 23 5.77 1.84 0.94
C ARG A 23 5.32 0.39 1.05
N ALA A 24 4.26 0.11 1.80
CA ALA A 24 3.76 -1.25 2.00
C ALA A 24 3.43 -1.99 0.68
N VAL A 25 2.83 -1.32 -0.30
CA VAL A 25 2.52 -1.99 -1.57
C VAL A 25 3.74 -2.20 -2.45
N TRP A 26 4.78 -1.37 -2.33
CA TRP A 26 6.01 -1.54 -3.09
C TRP A 26 6.97 -2.56 -2.48
N ASP A 27 6.84 -2.87 -1.20
CA ASP A 27 7.52 -4.00 -0.56
C ASP A 27 7.02 -5.35 -1.13
N MET A 28 5.79 -5.39 -1.66
CA MET A 28 5.22 -6.57 -2.31
C MET A 28 5.61 -6.73 -3.79
N ALA A 29 6.31 -5.76 -4.39
CA ALA A 29 6.69 -5.84 -5.81
C ALA A 29 7.62 -7.03 -6.09
N PRO A 30 7.43 -7.77 -7.20
CA PRO A 30 6.65 -7.42 -8.39
C PRO A 30 5.17 -7.81 -8.37
N ALA A 31 4.66 -8.39 -7.28
CA ALA A 31 3.25 -8.76 -7.20
C ALA A 31 2.35 -7.51 -7.25
N ILE A 32 1.15 -7.65 -7.83
CA ILE A 32 0.11 -6.62 -7.76
C ILE A 32 -0.40 -6.59 -6.33
N ALA A 33 -0.28 -5.45 -5.66
CA ALA A 33 -0.64 -5.29 -4.26
C ALA A 33 -1.51 -4.07 -4.01
N VAL A 34 -2.40 -4.19 -3.03
CA VAL A 34 -3.19 -3.10 -2.47
C VAL A 34 -3.08 -3.11 -0.95
N ALA A 35 -2.84 -1.95 -0.38
CA ALA A 35 -2.88 -1.72 1.07
C ALA A 35 -3.99 -0.73 1.43
N VAL A 36 -4.69 -1.01 2.52
CA VAL A 36 -5.61 -0.09 3.18
C VAL A 36 -4.99 0.30 4.51
N VAL A 37 -4.61 1.56 4.66
CA VAL A 37 -3.88 2.06 5.83
C VAL A 37 -4.71 3.08 6.59
N LYS A 38 -4.61 3.03 7.91
CA LYS A 38 -5.19 4.00 8.81
C LYS A 38 -4.29 4.19 10.03
N HIS A 39 -4.04 5.45 10.41
CA HIS A 39 -3.15 5.75 11.53
C HIS A 39 -1.76 5.13 11.37
N ASN A 40 -1.22 5.21 10.16
CA ASN A 40 0.11 4.71 9.78
C ASN A 40 0.30 3.18 9.87
N ASN A 41 -0.80 2.43 9.98
CA ASN A 41 -0.79 0.96 10.04
C ASN A 41 -1.76 0.36 9.02
N PRO A 42 -1.45 -0.81 8.43
CA PRO A 42 -2.36 -1.48 7.53
C PRO A 42 -3.56 -2.06 8.30
N CYS A 43 -4.78 -1.73 7.84
CA CYS A 43 -5.99 -2.46 8.17
C CYS A 43 -6.08 -3.75 7.35
N GLY A 44 -5.47 -3.73 6.16
CA GLY A 44 -5.33 -4.88 5.28
C GLY A 44 -4.30 -4.60 4.20
N LEU A 45 -3.58 -5.64 3.83
CA LEU A 45 -2.63 -5.68 2.73
C LEU A 45 -2.83 -7.01 2.01
N ALA A 46 -2.97 -6.98 0.70
CA ALA A 46 -3.15 -8.18 -0.10
C ALA A 46 -2.50 -8.05 -1.48
N ILE A 47 -2.10 -9.19 -2.00
CA ILE A 47 -1.74 -9.37 -3.40
C ILE A 47 -2.89 -10.01 -4.15
N GLY A 48 -2.93 -9.85 -5.47
CA GLY A 48 -3.94 -10.47 -6.33
C GLY A 48 -3.48 -10.56 -7.78
N ALA A 49 -4.22 -11.29 -8.60
CA ALA A 49 -3.97 -11.36 -10.03
C ALA A 49 -4.36 -10.04 -10.74
N THR A 50 -5.27 -9.27 -10.13
CA THR A 50 -5.72 -7.94 -10.59
C THR A 50 -5.74 -6.93 -9.46
N ALA A 51 -5.74 -5.63 -9.79
CA ALA A 51 -5.87 -4.56 -8.81
C ALA A 51 -7.20 -4.62 -8.03
N ASP A 52 -8.28 -5.02 -8.70
CA ASP A 52 -9.60 -5.19 -8.07
C ASP A 52 -9.60 -6.34 -7.07
N GLU A 53 -9.05 -7.50 -7.44
CA GLU A 53 -8.92 -8.65 -6.53
C GLU A 53 -8.10 -8.30 -5.30
N ALA A 54 -6.93 -7.70 -5.47
CA ALA A 54 -6.09 -7.25 -4.37
C ALA A 54 -6.82 -6.24 -3.47
N ASN A 55 -7.56 -5.29 -4.06
CA ASN A 55 -8.35 -4.32 -3.29
C ASN A 55 -9.46 -4.97 -2.46
N ASN A 56 -10.22 -5.87 -3.05
CA ASN A 56 -11.31 -6.54 -2.37
C ASN A 56 -10.79 -7.42 -1.22
N THR A 57 -9.68 -8.12 -1.44
CA THR A 57 -9.03 -8.95 -0.41
C THR A 57 -8.43 -8.10 0.71
N ALA A 58 -7.71 -7.03 0.39
CA ALA A 58 -7.16 -6.11 1.40
C ALA A 58 -8.26 -5.46 2.25
N HIS A 59 -9.36 -5.02 1.62
CA HIS A 59 -10.50 -4.46 2.34
C HIS A 59 -11.20 -5.49 3.24
N ALA A 60 -11.26 -6.74 2.81
CA ALA A 60 -11.92 -7.83 3.55
C ALA A 60 -11.16 -8.25 4.82
N CYS A 61 -9.88 -7.87 4.97
CA CYS A 61 -9.10 -8.16 6.19
C CYS A 61 -9.74 -7.53 7.43
N ASP A 62 -10.15 -6.26 7.35
CA ASP A 62 -10.87 -5.54 8.41
C ASP A 62 -11.72 -4.41 7.81
N PRO A 63 -12.92 -4.72 7.33
CA PRO A 63 -13.78 -3.72 6.67
C PRO A 63 -14.28 -2.64 7.62
N VAL A 64 -14.27 -2.89 8.93
CA VAL A 64 -14.69 -1.88 9.93
C VAL A 64 -13.58 -0.83 10.10
N SER A 65 -12.35 -1.25 10.28
CA SER A 65 -11.20 -0.33 10.41
C SER A 65 -10.87 0.37 9.10
N ALA A 66 -11.09 -0.27 7.96
CA ALA A 66 -10.84 0.28 6.62
C ALA A 66 -11.70 1.53 6.30
N TYR A 67 -12.81 1.72 6.98
CA TYR A 67 -13.67 2.89 6.77
C TYR A 67 -12.94 4.21 7.05
N GLY A 68 -12.84 5.07 6.04
CA GLY A 68 -12.09 6.32 6.11
C GLY A 68 -10.56 6.16 6.03
N GLY A 69 -10.10 5.02 5.55
CA GLY A 69 -8.67 4.75 5.36
C GLY A 69 -8.10 5.37 4.07
N VAL A 70 -6.82 5.11 3.89
CA VAL A 70 -6.03 5.45 2.70
C VAL A 70 -5.74 4.17 1.93
N ILE A 71 -6.05 4.15 0.63
CA ILE A 71 -5.76 3.02 -0.26
C ILE A 71 -4.53 3.35 -1.09
N ALA A 72 -3.57 2.44 -1.15
CA ALA A 72 -2.48 2.45 -2.12
C ALA A 72 -2.54 1.20 -3.00
N CYS A 73 -2.19 1.36 -4.29
CA CYS A 73 -2.04 0.30 -5.26
C CYS A 73 -0.72 0.50 -6.01
N ASN A 74 0.09 -0.56 -6.20
CA ASN A 74 1.37 -0.47 -6.92
C ASN A 74 1.24 -0.65 -8.44
N THR A 75 0.03 -0.70 -8.95
CA THR A 75 -0.26 -0.77 -10.39
C THR A 75 -1.32 0.24 -10.81
N THR A 76 -1.71 0.25 -12.08
CA THR A 76 -2.77 1.11 -12.60
C THR A 76 -4.12 0.78 -11.95
N VAL A 77 -4.80 1.79 -11.43
CA VAL A 77 -6.18 1.66 -10.95
C VAL A 77 -7.10 1.50 -12.15
N THR A 78 -7.72 0.33 -12.28
CA THR A 78 -8.66 0.01 -13.35
C THR A 78 -10.07 0.50 -13.01
N LEU A 79 -10.96 0.49 -14.01
CA LEU A 79 -12.37 0.83 -13.78
C LEU A 79 -13.01 -0.13 -12.78
N GLU A 80 -12.71 -1.43 -12.84
CA GLU A 80 -13.21 -2.44 -11.92
C GLU A 80 -12.80 -2.13 -10.48
N MET A 81 -11.52 -1.81 -10.24
CA MET A 81 -11.06 -1.41 -8.91
C MET A 81 -11.74 -0.12 -8.44
N ALA A 82 -11.92 0.86 -9.32
CA ALA A 82 -12.62 2.11 -8.97
C ALA A 82 -14.09 1.86 -8.59
N GLU A 83 -14.75 0.92 -9.25
CA GLU A 83 -16.13 0.49 -8.91
C GLU A 83 -16.20 -0.18 -7.54
N SER A 84 -15.21 -1.01 -7.16
CA SER A 84 -15.17 -1.64 -5.84
C SER A 84 -14.81 -0.64 -4.72
N VAL A 85 -13.99 0.37 -5.00
CA VAL A 85 -13.68 1.47 -4.07
C VAL A 85 -14.87 2.42 -3.91
N ARG A 86 -15.71 2.58 -4.93
CA ARG A 86 -16.80 3.58 -4.96
C ARG A 86 -17.74 3.55 -3.74
N PRO A 87 -18.22 2.40 -3.25
CA PRO A 87 -19.14 2.36 -2.09
C PRO A 87 -18.46 2.63 -0.75
N ILE A 88 -17.13 2.50 -0.68
CA ILE A 88 -16.38 2.57 0.57
C ILE A 88 -15.96 4.01 0.84
N PHE A 89 -16.18 4.52 2.04
CA PHE A 89 -15.64 5.82 2.42
C PHE A 89 -14.12 5.73 2.53
N THR A 90 -13.43 6.45 1.65
CA THR A 90 -11.97 6.47 1.51
C THR A 90 -11.49 7.92 1.51
N GLU A 91 -10.45 8.23 2.27
CA GLU A 91 -9.88 9.57 2.36
C GLU A 91 -8.91 9.89 1.22
N VAL A 92 -8.07 8.93 0.87
CA VAL A 92 -7.03 9.06 -0.15
C VAL A 92 -6.91 7.77 -0.94
N ILE A 93 -6.67 7.88 -2.24
CA ILE A 93 -6.20 6.77 -3.09
C ILE A 93 -4.89 7.17 -3.76
N VAL A 94 -3.89 6.28 -3.72
CA VAL A 94 -2.53 6.49 -4.25
C VAL A 94 -2.21 5.38 -5.25
N ALA A 95 -1.78 5.75 -6.46
CA ALA A 95 -1.36 4.78 -7.48
C ALA A 95 -0.38 5.40 -8.48
N PRO A 96 0.37 4.58 -9.25
CA PRO A 96 1.27 5.08 -10.29
C PRO A 96 0.50 5.59 -11.52
N ALA A 97 -0.69 5.06 -11.77
CA ALA A 97 -1.55 5.46 -12.88
C ALA A 97 -3.01 5.14 -12.62
N TYR A 98 -3.88 5.71 -13.42
CA TYR A 98 -5.33 5.50 -13.41
C TYR A 98 -5.80 5.39 -14.85
N GLU A 99 -6.68 4.45 -15.13
CA GLU A 99 -7.45 4.46 -16.38
C GLU A 99 -8.35 5.72 -16.42
N ASP A 100 -8.56 6.28 -17.59
CA ASP A 100 -9.37 7.50 -17.73
C ASP A 100 -10.78 7.32 -17.18
N ALA A 101 -11.40 6.17 -17.43
CA ALA A 101 -12.73 5.84 -16.94
C ALA A 101 -12.76 5.69 -15.40
N ALA A 102 -11.72 5.09 -14.81
CA ALA A 102 -11.56 4.97 -13.35
C ALA A 102 -11.42 6.36 -12.70
N LEU A 103 -10.56 7.19 -13.27
CA LEU A 103 -10.32 8.54 -12.77
C LEU A 103 -11.58 9.41 -12.83
N GLU A 104 -12.31 9.35 -13.94
CA GLU A 104 -13.57 10.06 -14.11
C GLU A 104 -14.63 9.58 -13.10
N LEU A 105 -14.76 8.26 -12.91
CA LEU A 105 -15.65 7.69 -11.91
C LEU A 105 -15.32 8.19 -10.50
N LEU A 106 -14.04 8.13 -10.10
CA LEU A 106 -13.61 8.55 -8.77
C LEU A 106 -13.80 10.06 -8.55
N LYS A 107 -13.51 10.90 -9.54
CA LYS A 107 -13.72 12.35 -9.47
C LYS A 107 -15.18 12.74 -9.35
N THR A 108 -16.06 12.08 -10.10
CA THR A 108 -17.49 12.45 -10.15
C THR A 108 -18.28 11.91 -8.97
N LYS A 109 -17.98 10.70 -8.52
CA LYS A 109 -18.74 10.00 -7.46
C LYS A 109 -18.18 10.22 -6.07
N LYS A 110 -16.93 10.63 -5.96
CA LYS A 110 -16.22 10.84 -4.67
C LYS A 110 -15.52 12.21 -4.62
N LYS A 111 -16.27 13.29 -4.72
CA LYS A 111 -15.72 14.67 -4.79
C LYS A 111 -14.72 15.05 -3.69
N ASN A 112 -14.74 14.39 -2.55
CA ASN A 112 -13.83 14.63 -1.43
C ASN A 112 -12.62 13.71 -1.42
N LEU A 113 -12.64 12.60 -2.18
CA LEU A 113 -11.55 11.65 -2.27
C LEU A 113 -10.31 12.31 -2.88
N ARG A 114 -9.22 12.29 -2.17
CA ARG A 114 -7.95 12.77 -2.68
C ARG A 114 -7.33 11.68 -3.54
N ILE A 115 -7.09 12.00 -4.80
CA ILE A 115 -6.56 11.08 -5.80
C ILE A 115 -5.13 11.49 -6.10
N LEU A 116 -4.16 10.66 -5.74
CA LEU A 116 -2.74 10.92 -5.92
C LEU A 116 -2.13 10.01 -6.97
N LYS A 117 -1.41 10.61 -7.92
CA LYS A 117 -0.53 9.90 -8.83
C LYS A 117 0.90 10.07 -8.36
N VAL A 118 1.59 8.94 -8.11
CA VAL A 118 2.94 8.92 -7.54
C VAL A 118 3.78 7.93 -8.34
N ALA A 119 4.98 8.33 -8.76
CA ALA A 119 5.90 7.41 -9.42
C ALA A 119 6.42 6.35 -8.44
N GLU A 120 6.83 5.20 -8.97
CA GLU A 120 7.52 4.15 -8.22
C GLU A 120 8.62 4.75 -7.33
N PRO A 121 8.71 4.34 -6.05
CA PRO A 121 9.74 4.85 -5.17
C PRO A 121 11.12 4.37 -5.60
N PRO A 122 12.17 5.19 -5.42
CA PRO A 122 13.53 4.74 -5.63
C PRO A 122 13.89 3.64 -4.61
N LYS A 123 14.57 2.58 -5.05
CA LYS A 123 15.06 1.53 -4.16
C LYS A 123 16.26 2.06 -3.33
N GLY A 124 16.30 1.65 -2.06
CA GLY A 124 17.47 1.85 -1.21
C GLY A 124 17.79 3.31 -0.85
N HIS A 125 16.77 4.11 -0.56
CA HIS A 125 16.99 5.48 -0.10
C HIS A 125 17.24 5.57 1.41
N THR A 126 17.91 6.66 1.83
CA THR A 126 18.14 6.97 3.24
C THR A 126 16.86 7.45 3.90
N GLN A 127 16.56 6.96 5.09
CA GLN A 127 15.45 7.39 5.92
C GLN A 127 15.90 8.41 6.96
N PHE A 128 15.05 9.39 7.21
CA PHE A 128 15.27 10.45 8.19
C PHE A 128 14.12 10.47 9.20
N ARG A 129 14.45 10.58 10.48
CA ARG A 129 13.48 10.79 11.53
C ARG A 129 13.93 11.90 12.45
N GLN A 130 13.16 12.96 12.52
CA GLN A 130 13.41 14.04 13.47
C GLN A 130 13.10 13.58 14.90
N ILE A 131 13.98 13.92 15.82
CA ILE A 131 13.81 13.77 17.27
C ILE A 131 14.12 15.11 17.94
N ASP A 132 13.76 15.26 19.21
CA ASP A 132 14.15 16.45 19.96
C ASP A 132 15.69 16.52 20.07
N GLY A 133 16.25 17.62 19.58
CA GLY A 133 17.69 17.87 19.59
C GLY A 133 18.50 17.16 18.51
N GLY A 134 17.86 16.48 17.52
CA GLY A 134 18.64 15.79 16.50
C GLY A 134 17.83 15.19 15.33
N LEU A 135 18.55 14.49 14.49
CA LEU A 135 18.03 13.77 13.34
C LEU A 135 18.61 12.35 13.34
N LEU A 136 17.76 11.35 13.34
CA LEU A 136 18.16 9.96 13.07
C LEU A 136 18.25 9.74 11.57
N VAL A 137 19.29 9.07 11.14
CA VAL A 137 19.56 8.74 9.74
C VAL A 137 19.89 7.27 9.65
N GLN A 138 19.23 6.55 8.75
CA GLN A 138 19.50 5.14 8.49
C GLN A 138 19.25 4.81 7.01
N ASP A 139 19.85 3.73 6.55
CA ASP A 139 19.46 3.15 5.26
C ASP A 139 18.09 2.48 5.40
N MET A 140 17.30 2.52 4.32
CA MET A 140 16.03 1.83 4.26
C MET A 140 16.26 0.33 4.44
N ASP A 141 15.45 -0.29 5.32
CA ASP A 141 15.41 -1.73 5.45
C ASP A 141 14.82 -2.35 4.18
N LEU A 142 15.46 -3.37 3.68
CA LEU A 142 15.06 -4.11 2.48
C LEU A 142 15.09 -5.60 2.81
N ILE A 143 14.19 -6.38 2.19
CA ILE A 143 14.19 -7.84 2.28
C ILE A 143 15.34 -8.37 1.41
N ASN A 144 16.55 -8.36 1.94
CA ASN A 144 17.77 -8.77 1.25
C ASN A 144 18.88 -9.26 2.20
N ALA A 145 18.59 -9.44 3.48
CA ALA A 145 19.55 -9.96 4.44
C ALA A 145 19.71 -11.49 4.27
N THR A 146 20.87 -12.01 4.67
CA THR A 146 21.11 -13.48 4.63
C THR A 146 20.08 -14.25 5.46
N GLY A 147 19.51 -13.64 6.50
CA GLY A 147 18.47 -14.23 7.33
C GLY A 147 17.09 -14.33 6.68
N ASP A 148 16.86 -13.61 5.57
CA ASP A 148 15.62 -13.62 4.80
C ASP A 148 15.58 -14.79 3.79
N ASP A 149 16.69 -15.51 3.63
CA ASP A 149 16.77 -16.67 2.73
C ASP A 149 16.28 -17.94 3.45
N PRO A 150 15.14 -18.54 3.05
CA PRO A 150 14.61 -19.75 3.67
C PRO A 150 15.57 -20.94 3.64
N ASP A 151 16.46 -21.02 2.66
CA ASP A 151 17.46 -22.09 2.56
C ASP A 151 18.50 -22.04 3.68
N ALA A 152 18.66 -20.87 4.32
CA ALA A 152 19.51 -20.68 5.48
C ALA A 152 18.80 -21.00 6.81
N TRP A 153 17.50 -21.21 6.81
CA TRP A 153 16.72 -21.42 8.03
C TRP A 153 16.90 -22.84 8.59
N LYS A 154 16.89 -22.93 9.90
CA LYS A 154 16.95 -24.22 10.60
C LYS A 154 15.66 -24.39 11.39
N LEU A 155 14.91 -25.44 11.08
CA LEU A 155 13.76 -25.84 11.90
C LEU A 155 14.23 -26.19 13.32
N VAL A 156 13.74 -25.48 14.31
CA VAL A 156 14.11 -25.67 15.72
C VAL A 156 13.01 -26.31 16.54
N ALA A 157 11.77 -26.26 16.09
CA ALA A 157 10.60 -26.85 16.75
C ALA A 157 9.42 -26.97 15.75
N GLY A 158 8.50 -27.90 16.03
CA GLY A 158 7.30 -28.13 15.21
C GLY A 158 7.54 -29.03 14.00
N GLU A 159 6.53 -29.10 13.13
CA GLU A 159 6.61 -29.84 11.88
C GLU A 159 7.14 -28.95 10.75
N PRO A 160 7.82 -29.53 9.74
CA PRO A 160 8.30 -28.77 8.58
C PRO A 160 7.13 -28.11 7.85
N ALA A 161 7.31 -26.83 7.47
CA ALA A 161 6.39 -26.13 6.59
C ALA A 161 6.47 -26.73 5.17
N ASP A 162 5.36 -26.75 4.46
CA ASP A 162 5.34 -27.09 3.03
C ASP A 162 5.92 -25.93 2.18
N GLU A 163 6.13 -26.19 0.88
CA GLU A 163 6.73 -25.19 -0.02
C GLU A 163 5.90 -23.91 -0.15
N THR A 164 4.56 -24.03 -0.07
CA THR A 164 3.67 -22.86 -0.15
C THR A 164 3.82 -22.00 1.08
N THR A 165 3.76 -22.64 2.26
CA THR A 165 3.95 -21.96 3.54
C THR A 165 5.33 -21.30 3.64
N LEU A 166 6.40 -21.97 3.17
CA LEU A 166 7.73 -21.37 3.16
C LEU A 166 7.81 -20.12 2.28
N LYS A 167 7.14 -20.12 1.13
CA LYS A 167 7.06 -18.94 0.25
C LYS A 167 6.28 -17.78 0.86
N ASP A 168 5.30 -18.10 1.70
CA ASP A 168 4.47 -17.09 2.36
C ASP A 168 5.14 -16.49 3.62
N LEU A 169 6.25 -17.10 4.07
CA LEU A 169 7.03 -16.62 5.23
C LEU A 169 8.11 -15.60 4.87
N VAL A 170 8.40 -15.41 3.58
CA VAL A 170 9.35 -14.44 3.02
C VAL A 170 8.60 -13.35 2.30
#